data_cbcd76b885578641ad29a34bb372fdab
#
_entry.id   cbcd76b885578641ad29a34bb372fdab
#
_cell.length_a   1.000
_cell.length_b   1.000
_cell.length_c   1.000
_cell.angle_alpha   90.00
_cell.angle_beta   90.00
_cell.angle_gamma   90.00
#
_symmetry.space_group_name_H-M   'P 1'
#
loop_
_entity.id
_entity.type
_entity.pdbx_description
1 polymer ?
#
loop_
_entity_poly.entity_id
_entity_poly.type
_entity_poly.pdbx_seq_one_letter_code
_entity_poly.pdbx_strand_id
1 'polypeptide(L)'
;MDVFKAWPGRAESIVISQESYMGCTGGVAPWRRDGDTGPSYYAVCPLCDNPIQIVGLFRRQEESRARRPYGRHHRGDVPGLCRYDEDAYLHCPYADPNHRTDTRARRHPKDPTGRALYGLMRGEFDRVTLAWERFSGIHLGPGAARDMLR
;
A
#
# COMPACT_ATOMS: atom_id res chain seq x y z
N MET A 1 -1.54 3.58 -5.19
CA MET A 1 -2.21 2.53 -4.38
C MET A 1 -3.66 2.89 -4.17
N ASP A 2 -4.50 1.91 -3.94
CA ASP A 2 -5.96 2.04 -3.76
C ASP A 2 -6.45 1.75 -2.33
N VAL A 3 -5.49 1.58 -1.42
CA VAL A 3 -5.73 1.30 -0.01
C VAL A 3 -4.96 2.25 0.92
N PHE A 4 -5.45 2.43 2.14
CA PHE A 4 -4.85 3.23 3.19
C PHE A 4 -5.10 2.63 4.58
N LYS A 5 -4.44 3.15 5.59
CA LYS A 5 -4.80 3.01 7.00
C LYS A 5 -4.84 4.39 7.69
N ALA A 6 -5.65 4.50 8.74
CA ALA A 6 -5.84 5.79 9.41
C ALA A 6 -4.62 6.18 10.27
N TRP A 7 -3.99 5.21 10.93
CA TRP A 7 -2.87 5.45 11.86
C TRP A 7 -1.70 4.51 11.60
N PRO A 8 -0.46 4.95 11.86
CA PRO A 8 0.70 4.06 11.80
C PRO A 8 0.60 2.93 12.83
N GLY A 9 1.29 1.82 12.55
CA GLY A 9 1.33 0.63 13.42
C GLY A 9 0.06 -0.23 13.43
N ARG A 10 -1.01 0.16 12.72
CA ARG A 10 -2.19 -0.68 12.56
C ARG A 10 -2.06 -1.63 11.37
N ALA A 11 -2.64 -2.83 11.50
CA ALA A 11 -2.61 -3.86 10.46
C ALA A 11 -3.78 -3.78 9.47
N GLU A 12 -4.57 -2.72 9.52
CA GLU A 12 -5.73 -2.52 8.65
C GLU A 12 -5.31 -2.07 7.23
N SER A 13 -6.11 -2.45 6.26
CA SER A 13 -5.96 -1.99 4.87
C SER A 13 -7.35 -1.68 4.32
N ILE A 14 -7.65 -0.40 4.18
CA ILE A 14 -8.99 0.11 3.84
C ILE A 14 -8.96 0.62 2.39
N VAL A 15 -9.92 0.20 1.60
CA VAL A 15 -10.04 0.70 0.20
C VAL A 15 -10.38 2.18 0.21
N ILE A 16 -9.67 2.96 -0.61
CA ILE A 16 -9.85 4.41 -0.71
C ILE A 16 -11.18 4.70 -1.42
N SER A 17 -12.11 5.26 -0.68
CA SER A 17 -13.33 5.90 -1.17
C SER A 17 -13.62 7.12 -0.32
N GLN A 18 -14.48 8.01 -0.79
CA GLN A 18 -14.92 9.15 0.02
C GLN A 18 -15.57 8.69 1.32
N GLU A 19 -16.44 7.68 1.24
CA GLU A 19 -17.16 7.13 2.38
C GLU A 19 -16.21 6.52 3.41
N SER A 20 -15.31 5.60 2.99
CA SER A 20 -14.37 4.93 3.88
C SER A 20 -13.39 5.92 4.52
N TYR A 21 -12.87 6.88 3.74
CA TYR A 21 -11.96 7.88 4.24
C TYR A 21 -12.63 8.79 5.28
N MET A 22 -13.81 9.32 4.96
CA MET A 22 -14.56 10.18 5.90
C MET A 22 -15.00 9.41 7.15
N GLY A 23 -15.42 8.16 7.01
CA GLY A 23 -15.78 7.31 8.14
C GLY A 23 -14.63 7.05 9.10
N CYS A 24 -13.41 6.87 8.59
CA CYS A 24 -12.22 6.58 9.41
C CYS A 24 -11.55 7.84 9.99
N THR A 25 -11.64 8.99 9.31
CA THR A 25 -10.87 10.19 9.64
C THR A 25 -11.72 11.37 10.06
N GLY A 26 -13.03 11.33 9.80
CA GLY A 26 -13.93 12.48 9.97
C GLY A 26 -13.61 13.66 9.05
N GLY A 27 -12.59 13.54 8.18
CA GLY A 27 -12.14 14.64 7.31
C GLY A 27 -11.55 15.84 8.06
N VAL A 28 -11.04 15.61 9.27
CA VAL A 28 -10.45 16.64 10.14
C VAL A 28 -8.93 16.48 10.27
N ALA A 29 -8.25 17.41 10.93
CA ALA A 29 -6.83 17.25 11.28
C ALA A 29 -6.63 16.00 12.16
N PRO A 30 -5.51 15.26 11.99
CA PRO A 30 -4.35 15.55 11.16
C PRO A 30 -4.47 15.07 9.70
N TRP A 31 -5.55 14.36 9.35
CA TRP A 31 -5.74 13.76 8.01
C TRP A 31 -6.12 14.79 6.94
N ARG A 32 -6.73 15.92 7.33
CA ARG A 32 -7.00 17.07 6.46
C ARG A 32 -6.12 18.24 6.86
N ARG A 33 -5.53 18.89 5.86
CA ARG A 33 -4.77 20.12 6.02
C ARG A 33 -5.22 21.13 4.96
N ASP A 34 -5.59 22.30 5.39
CA ASP A 34 -5.95 23.39 4.49
C ASP A 34 -4.66 24.13 4.10
N GLY A 35 -4.48 24.35 2.81
CA GLY A 35 -3.38 25.10 2.22
C GLY A 35 -3.90 26.17 1.27
N ASP A 36 -3.01 27.01 0.75
CA ASP A 36 -3.36 28.16 -0.13
C ASP A 36 -4.11 27.74 -1.41
N THR A 37 -3.88 26.51 -1.87
CA THR A 37 -4.51 25.95 -3.08
C THR A 37 -5.72 25.06 -2.78
N GLY A 38 -6.15 25.01 -1.51
CA GLY A 38 -7.26 24.18 -1.05
C GLY A 38 -6.85 23.02 -0.15
N PRO A 39 -7.82 22.21 0.29
CA PRO A 39 -7.57 21.14 1.24
C PRO A 39 -6.78 19.97 0.63
N SER A 40 -5.83 19.47 1.40
CA SER A 40 -5.09 18.24 1.13
C SER A 40 -5.49 17.16 2.13
N TYR A 41 -5.63 15.94 1.64
CA TYR A 41 -6.07 14.80 2.43
C TYR A 41 -4.92 13.80 2.58
N TYR A 42 -4.62 13.42 3.81
CA TYR A 42 -3.52 12.53 4.15
C TYR A 42 -4.02 11.27 4.85
N ALA A 43 -3.24 10.23 4.74
CA ALA A 43 -3.44 8.96 5.44
C ALA A 43 -2.08 8.27 5.57
N VAL A 44 -2.07 7.00 5.95
CA VAL A 44 -0.86 6.21 6.17
C VAL A 44 -0.82 5.04 5.20
N CYS A 45 0.35 4.76 4.65
CA CYS A 45 0.58 3.59 3.81
C CYS A 45 0.44 2.30 4.63
N PRO A 46 -0.37 1.33 4.21
CA PRO A 46 -0.56 0.09 4.98
C PRO A 46 0.72 -0.73 5.17
N LEU A 47 1.69 -0.62 4.26
CA LEU A 47 2.88 -1.47 4.25
C LEU A 47 4.11 -0.84 4.90
N CYS A 48 4.29 0.48 4.80
CA CYS A 48 5.53 1.11 5.25
C CYS A 48 5.33 2.20 6.30
N ASP A 49 4.11 2.41 6.78
CA ASP A 49 3.76 3.45 7.76
C ASP A 49 4.08 4.89 7.34
N ASN A 50 4.53 5.11 6.12
CA ASN A 50 4.80 6.45 5.61
C ASN A 50 3.51 7.20 5.28
N PRO A 51 3.53 8.55 5.35
CA PRO A 51 2.40 9.37 4.96
C PRO A 51 2.11 9.23 3.46
N ILE A 52 0.83 9.17 3.15
CA ILE A 52 0.32 9.22 1.79
C ILE A 52 -0.66 10.39 1.64
N GLN A 53 -0.65 11.02 0.48
CA GLN A 53 -1.66 11.99 0.07
C GLN A 53 -2.74 11.29 -0.73
N ILE A 54 -4.00 11.49 -0.37
CA ILE A 54 -5.14 10.95 -1.12
C ILE A 54 -5.50 11.92 -2.24
N VAL A 55 -5.43 11.44 -3.47
CA VAL A 55 -5.68 12.24 -4.67
C VAL A 55 -7.03 11.88 -5.25
N GLY A 56 -7.81 12.90 -5.59
CA GLY A 56 -9.10 12.73 -6.27
C GLY A 56 -10.25 12.27 -5.38
N LEU A 57 -10.14 12.42 -4.05
CA LEU A 57 -11.14 11.95 -3.08
C LEU A 57 -12.54 12.53 -3.32
N PHE A 58 -12.65 13.82 -3.67
CA PHE A 58 -13.90 14.53 -3.90
C PHE A 58 -14.15 14.88 -5.38
N ARG A 59 -13.42 14.21 -6.29
CA ARG A 59 -13.65 14.44 -7.72
C ARG A 59 -14.98 13.84 -8.14
N ARG A 60 -15.83 14.64 -8.81
CA ARG A 60 -17.09 14.13 -9.37
C ARG A 60 -16.79 13.09 -10.44
N GLN A 61 -17.45 11.93 -10.36
CA GLN A 61 -17.24 10.82 -11.31
C GLN A 61 -17.67 11.18 -12.74
N GLU A 62 -18.58 12.14 -12.88
CA GLU A 62 -19.09 12.61 -14.17
C GLU A 62 -18.07 13.41 -14.99
N GLU A 63 -17.11 14.08 -14.32
CA GLU A 63 -16.14 14.97 -14.99
C GLU A 63 -14.93 14.24 -15.56
N SER A 64 -14.85 12.95 -15.34
CA SER A 64 -13.70 12.21 -15.84
C SER A 64 -14.14 10.81 -16.25
N ARG A 65 -13.56 10.32 -17.29
CA ARG A 65 -13.19 8.91 -17.49
C ARG A 65 -12.27 8.53 -16.32
N ALA A 66 -12.75 8.83 -15.12
CA ALA A 66 -12.07 9.25 -13.93
C ALA A 66 -11.39 8.07 -13.27
N ARG A 67 -10.12 8.21 -13.13
CA ARG A 67 -9.36 7.37 -12.20
C ARG A 67 -10.03 7.45 -10.83
N ARG A 68 -10.25 6.29 -10.22
CA ARG A 68 -10.70 6.20 -8.83
C ARG A 68 -9.73 6.98 -7.92
N PRO A 69 -10.18 7.46 -6.77
CA PRO A 69 -9.27 8.07 -5.81
C PRO A 69 -8.14 7.10 -5.46
N TYR A 70 -6.95 7.64 -5.28
CA TYR A 70 -5.76 6.84 -5.00
C TYR A 70 -4.82 7.54 -4.02
N GLY A 71 -4.01 6.74 -3.32
CA GLY A 71 -2.96 7.21 -2.44
C GLY A 71 -1.62 7.34 -3.16
N ARG A 72 -0.92 8.43 -2.90
CA ARG A 72 0.45 8.71 -3.36
C ARG A 72 1.33 8.98 -2.15
N HIS A 73 2.50 8.34 -2.04
CA HIS A 73 3.44 8.65 -0.95
C HIS A 73 3.77 10.13 -0.93
N HIS A 74 3.74 10.70 0.26
CA HIS A 74 4.15 12.06 0.55
C HIS A 74 5.54 12.01 1.17
N ARG A 75 6.53 12.65 0.51
CA ARG A 75 7.92 12.69 0.99
C ARG A 75 8.12 13.83 1.97
N GLY A 76 7.49 13.72 3.12
CA GLY A 76 7.60 14.70 4.20
C GLY A 76 6.71 14.30 5.36
N ASP A 77 7.00 14.84 6.53
CA ASP A 77 6.23 14.62 7.74
C ASP A 77 4.82 15.20 7.61
N VAL A 78 3.85 14.48 8.15
CA VAL A 78 2.51 15.01 8.39
C VAL A 78 2.32 15.15 9.90
N PRO A 79 2.53 16.38 10.45
CA PRO A 79 2.44 16.62 11.89
C PRO A 79 1.11 16.14 12.48
N GLY A 80 1.22 15.41 13.59
CA GLY A 80 0.07 14.81 14.26
C GLY A 80 -0.39 13.49 13.65
N LEU A 81 0.14 13.06 12.49
CA LEU A 81 -0.20 11.79 11.86
C LEU A 81 0.98 10.81 11.85
N CYS A 82 2.01 11.08 11.07
CA CYS A 82 3.22 10.25 11.01
C CYS A 82 4.41 11.00 10.44
N ARG A 83 5.61 10.51 10.75
CA ARG A 83 6.87 10.96 10.17
C ARG A 83 7.17 10.20 8.89
N TYR A 84 7.91 10.85 8.01
CA TYR A 84 8.44 10.23 6.80
C TYR A 84 9.72 9.45 7.13
N ASP A 85 9.75 8.20 6.70
CA ASP A 85 10.91 7.31 6.78
C ASP A 85 11.34 6.94 5.36
N GLU A 86 12.51 7.41 4.94
CA GLU A 86 13.03 7.19 3.60
C GLU A 86 13.38 5.73 3.35
N ASP A 87 13.97 5.04 4.33
CA ASP A 87 14.32 3.63 4.18
C ASP A 87 13.08 2.77 4.01
N ALA A 88 12.05 3.01 4.83
CA ALA A 88 10.77 2.33 4.68
C ALA A 88 10.08 2.67 3.34
N TYR A 89 10.21 3.91 2.85
CA TYR A 89 9.70 4.31 1.54
C TYR A 89 10.41 3.57 0.39
N LEU A 90 11.74 3.53 0.40
CA LEU A 90 12.54 2.88 -0.65
C LEU A 90 12.28 1.38 -0.77
N HIS A 91 11.87 0.74 0.31
CA HIS A 91 11.54 -0.68 0.37
C HIS A 91 10.04 -0.98 0.23
N CYS A 92 9.21 0.06 0.12
CA CYS A 92 7.77 -0.10 0.04
C CYS A 92 7.31 -0.60 -1.33
N PRO A 93 6.60 -1.75 -1.41
CA PRO A 93 6.07 -2.25 -2.68
C PRO A 93 5.09 -1.29 -3.38
N TYR A 94 4.43 -0.42 -2.61
CA TYR A 94 3.51 0.59 -3.16
C TYR A 94 4.21 1.89 -3.59
N ALA A 95 5.45 2.11 -3.20
CA ALA A 95 6.17 3.33 -3.55
C ALA A 95 6.71 3.29 -4.97
N ASP A 96 7.29 2.15 -5.35
CA ASP A 96 8.01 1.94 -6.61
C ASP A 96 8.82 3.18 -7.06
N PRO A 97 9.75 3.68 -6.21
CA PRO A 97 10.39 4.97 -6.43
C PRO A 97 11.24 5.02 -7.70
N ASN A 98 11.60 3.88 -8.24
CA ASN A 98 12.51 3.77 -9.37
C ASN A 98 11.82 3.43 -10.69
N HIS A 99 10.51 3.17 -10.69
CA HIS A 99 9.70 2.83 -11.88
C HIS A 99 10.45 1.88 -12.85
N ARG A 100 11.24 0.97 -12.29
CA ARG A 100 11.97 0.00 -13.08
C ARG A 100 10.97 -1.04 -13.57
N THR A 101 10.59 -0.92 -14.81
CA THR A 101 9.85 -1.93 -15.58
C THR A 101 10.66 -3.21 -15.80
N ASP A 102 11.84 -3.29 -15.21
CA ASP A 102 12.65 -4.50 -15.26
C ASP A 102 12.03 -5.58 -14.37
N THR A 103 11.18 -6.37 -14.97
CA THR A 103 10.56 -7.55 -14.34
C THR A 103 11.58 -8.60 -13.89
N ARG A 104 12.86 -8.45 -14.29
CA ARG A 104 13.98 -9.31 -13.88
C ARG A 104 14.72 -8.77 -12.66
N ALA A 105 14.45 -7.51 -12.27
CA ALA A 105 15.09 -6.93 -11.10
C ALA A 105 14.66 -7.69 -9.84
N ARG A 106 15.58 -8.43 -9.26
CA ARG A 106 15.38 -9.10 -7.97
C ARG A 106 15.54 -8.08 -6.86
N ARG A 107 14.75 -8.23 -5.79
CA ARG A 107 14.96 -7.46 -4.56
C ARG A 107 16.38 -7.71 -4.02
N HIS A 108 16.96 -6.68 -3.44
CA HIS A 108 18.27 -6.82 -2.81
C HIS A 108 18.22 -7.92 -1.73
N PRO A 109 19.23 -8.84 -1.65
CA PRO A 109 19.20 -9.95 -0.68
C PRO A 109 19.10 -9.51 0.78
N LYS A 110 19.49 -8.26 1.08
CA LYS A 110 19.40 -7.66 2.42
C LYS A 110 18.12 -6.87 2.67
N ASP A 111 17.19 -6.82 1.70
CA ASP A 111 15.91 -6.13 1.86
C ASP A 111 15.11 -6.75 3.01
N PRO A 112 14.84 -6.01 4.09
CA PRO A 112 14.13 -6.55 5.26
C PRO A 112 12.70 -6.97 4.91
N THR A 113 12.02 -6.23 4.01
CA THR A 113 10.68 -6.57 3.55
C THR A 113 10.69 -7.88 2.76
N GLY A 114 11.67 -8.05 1.87
CA GLY A 114 11.85 -9.30 1.12
C GLY A 114 12.07 -10.50 2.02
N ARG A 115 12.89 -10.34 3.08
CA ARG A 115 13.13 -11.40 4.07
C ARG A 115 11.88 -11.73 4.87
N ALA A 116 11.14 -10.72 5.32
CA ALA A 116 9.90 -10.92 6.08
C ALA A 116 8.85 -11.65 5.25
N LEU A 117 8.65 -11.23 3.99
CA LEU A 117 7.73 -11.88 3.05
C LEU A 117 8.16 -13.32 2.75
N TYR A 118 9.44 -13.56 2.55
CA TYR A 118 9.97 -14.91 2.33
C TYR A 118 9.78 -15.81 3.56
N GLY A 119 10.04 -15.28 4.76
CA GLY A 119 9.80 -15.99 6.01
C GLY A 119 8.33 -16.36 6.21
N LEU A 120 7.42 -15.41 5.94
CA LEU A 120 5.99 -15.64 6.00
C LEU A 120 5.56 -16.70 4.95
N MET A 121 6.03 -16.56 3.71
CA MET A 121 5.73 -17.50 2.64
C MET A 121 6.19 -18.92 2.98
N ARG A 122 7.35 -19.07 3.60
CA ARG A 122 7.84 -20.40 4.03
C ARG A 122 7.03 -20.98 5.19
N GLY A 123 6.66 -20.16 6.16
CA GLY A 123 5.90 -20.59 7.34
C GLY A 123 4.44 -20.94 7.04
N GLU A 124 3.84 -20.25 6.07
CA GLU A 124 2.42 -20.36 5.72
C GLU A 124 2.23 -20.84 4.27
N PHE A 125 3.15 -21.67 3.79
CA PHE A 125 3.22 -22.01 2.36
C PHE A 125 1.97 -22.70 1.83
N ASP A 126 1.34 -23.55 2.63
CA ASP A 126 0.06 -24.19 2.35
C ASP A 126 -1.06 -23.16 2.13
N ARG A 127 -1.11 -22.12 2.94
CA ARG A 127 -2.09 -21.01 2.82
C ARG A 127 -1.81 -20.17 1.58
N VAL A 128 -0.54 -19.89 1.29
CA VAL A 128 -0.12 -19.16 0.08
C VAL A 128 -0.52 -19.94 -1.18
N THR A 129 -0.28 -21.24 -1.20
CA THR A 129 -0.64 -22.13 -2.31
C THR A 129 -2.15 -22.15 -2.51
N LEU A 130 -2.92 -22.32 -1.43
CA LEU A 130 -4.38 -22.32 -1.48
C LEU A 130 -4.95 -20.97 -1.97
N ALA A 131 -4.37 -19.86 -1.53
CA ALA A 131 -4.76 -18.52 -1.99
C ALA A 131 -4.47 -18.34 -3.48
N TRP A 132 -3.30 -18.80 -3.94
CA TRP A 132 -2.94 -18.79 -5.35
C TRP A 132 -3.91 -19.60 -6.21
N GLU A 133 -4.24 -20.84 -5.80
CA GLU A 133 -5.19 -21.70 -6.51
C GLU A 133 -6.57 -21.03 -6.63
N ARG A 134 -7.06 -20.43 -5.55
CA ARG A 134 -8.34 -19.72 -5.55
C ARG A 134 -8.35 -18.51 -6.47
N PHE A 135 -7.22 -17.77 -6.52
CA PHE A 135 -7.10 -16.56 -7.32
C PHE A 135 -6.90 -16.86 -8.81
N SER A 136 -6.01 -17.82 -9.12
CA SER A 136 -5.63 -18.15 -10.50
C SER A 136 -6.55 -19.18 -11.18
N GLY A 137 -7.27 -19.96 -10.39
CA GLY A 137 -8.00 -21.12 -10.87
C GLY A 137 -7.10 -22.31 -11.29
N ILE A 138 -5.78 -22.22 -11.01
CA ILE A 138 -4.81 -23.25 -11.38
C ILE A 138 -4.50 -24.10 -10.16
N HIS A 139 -4.74 -25.37 -10.23
CA HIS A 139 -4.40 -26.30 -9.16
C HIS A 139 -2.90 -26.65 -9.19
N LEU A 140 -2.22 -26.43 -8.04
CA LEU A 140 -0.80 -26.74 -7.88
C LEU A 140 -0.64 -28.11 -7.23
N GLY A 141 -0.13 -29.06 -7.99
CA GLY A 141 0.27 -30.35 -7.42
C GLY A 141 1.42 -30.21 -6.41
N PRO A 142 1.55 -31.16 -5.43
CA PRO A 142 2.57 -31.08 -4.37
C PRO A 142 4.01 -30.94 -4.88
N GLY A 143 4.32 -31.49 -6.06
CA GLY A 143 5.63 -31.36 -6.72
C GLY A 143 5.91 -29.93 -7.16
N ALA A 144 4.97 -29.31 -7.90
CA ALA A 144 5.08 -27.95 -8.37
C ALA A 144 5.17 -26.96 -7.19
N ALA A 145 4.35 -27.15 -6.16
CA ALA A 145 4.38 -26.36 -4.95
C ALA A 145 5.75 -26.42 -4.24
N ARG A 146 6.36 -27.61 -4.15
CA ARG A 146 7.70 -27.80 -3.57
C ARG A 146 8.79 -27.09 -4.37
N ASP A 147 8.70 -27.11 -5.69
CA ASP A 147 9.69 -26.50 -6.57
C ASP A 147 9.64 -24.95 -6.52
N MET A 148 8.51 -24.36 -6.16
CA MET A 148 8.38 -22.92 -5.90
C MET A 148 9.14 -22.45 -4.64
N LEU A 149 9.51 -23.34 -3.72
CA LEU A 149 10.25 -23.03 -2.49
C LEU A 149 11.77 -23.13 -2.65
N ARG A 150 12.28 -23.55 -3.77
CA ARG A 150 13.70 -23.66 -4.08
C ARG A 150 14.24 -22.39 -4.73
#